data_cc62be5e74419401c8d64c3aaf6da6fb
#
_entry.id   cc62be5e74419401c8d64c3aaf6da6fb
#
_cell.length_a   1.000
_cell.length_b   1.000
_cell.length_c   1.000
_cell.angle_alpha   90.00
_cell.angle_beta   90.00
_cell.angle_gamma   90.00
#
_symmetry.space_group_name_H-M   'P 1'
#
loop_
_entity.id
_entity.type
_entity.pdbx_description
1 polymer ?
#
loop_
_entity_poly.entity_id
_entity_poly.type
_entity_poly.pdbx_seq_one_letter_code
_entity_poly.pdbx_strand_id
1 'polypeptide(L)'
;MSPTLTYLESEHFEALAASLLQPDPALDRSSLHLCAEASDFLRFNQGALRQATSVQQAYITVAVERGQRRTESTLSLGGDLAADVQRLQAERTLLTAQLDLIADDPWLQRPVAATHSRRDERGALATAARVIALVHEAAAVRLKQDLVGFYAAGPVAHAMADSVGSRHWHRVESFHFDWCLYHQADKAVKTVYAGTHWDDAAFAARLDEAATRVQLLERPARTLQPGAYRAALAPAAMAELLGTLGWSGFSLKARRTGVSSLMRLQRGEAAFAPGFHLEEAFARSTTPAFSPEGFTRPDAVVLVDDGRLPATGGTLNSPRSAVEYAVPATGAHGGESPEALHLHGGSIPDADLLRVLGTGLYISNLWYLNYSDRAACRMTGMTRYACFWVEDGELVAPLNVMRFDDDVLRLFGPGLVGLTATPEFIPNSDTYGARGLGSVTTPAAVVEGLTLTL
;
A
#
# COMPACT_ATOMS: atom_id res chain seq x y z
N MET A 1 -0.39 27.25 19.59
CA MET A 1 0.29 26.64 18.42
C MET A 1 0.80 25.29 18.89
N SER A 2 0.36 24.20 18.29
CA SER A 2 0.98 22.88 18.53
C SER A 2 2.47 22.99 18.23
N PRO A 3 3.37 22.47 19.08
CA PRO A 3 4.79 22.47 18.76
C PRO A 3 4.94 21.68 17.45
N THR A 4 5.47 22.33 16.43
CA THR A 4 5.80 21.68 15.16
C THR A 4 6.78 20.55 15.48
N LEU A 5 6.47 19.32 15.07
CA LEU A 5 7.37 18.21 15.31
C LEU A 5 8.65 18.44 14.50
N THR A 6 9.74 18.81 15.16
CA THR A 6 10.99 19.23 14.54
C THR A 6 11.60 18.17 13.63
N TYR A 7 11.31 16.88 13.92
CA TYR A 7 11.77 15.74 13.10
C TYR A 7 11.04 15.56 11.77
N LEU A 8 10.09 16.42 11.43
CA LEU A 8 9.53 16.53 10.07
C LEU A 8 10.33 17.50 9.19
N GLU A 9 11.37 18.11 9.72
CA GLU A 9 12.29 18.97 8.97
C GLU A 9 13.67 18.29 8.91
N SER A 10 14.27 18.27 7.71
CA SER A 10 15.52 17.53 7.45
C SER A 10 16.69 18.02 8.30
N GLU A 11 16.73 19.34 8.60
CA GLU A 11 17.80 19.97 9.34
C GLU A 11 17.95 19.39 10.76
N HIS A 12 16.83 19.00 11.37
CA HIS A 12 16.86 18.41 12.71
C HIS A 12 17.42 16.99 12.70
N PHE A 13 17.04 16.20 11.70
CA PHE A 13 17.61 14.86 11.50
C PHE A 13 19.10 14.93 11.15
N GLU A 14 19.51 15.87 10.30
CA GLU A 14 20.91 16.07 9.95
C GLU A 14 21.76 16.46 11.17
N ALA A 15 21.24 17.33 12.05
CA ALA A 15 21.91 17.70 13.29
C ALA A 15 22.09 16.49 14.24
N LEU A 16 21.04 15.64 14.32
CA LEU A 16 21.10 14.39 15.07
C LEU A 16 22.15 13.43 14.50
N ALA A 17 22.14 13.24 13.17
CA ALA A 17 23.10 12.38 12.47
C ALA A 17 24.54 12.87 12.63
N ALA A 18 24.78 14.18 12.50
CA ALA A 18 26.09 14.78 12.72
C ALA A 18 26.64 14.55 14.14
N SER A 19 25.75 14.53 15.14
CA SER A 19 26.14 14.30 16.54
C SER A 19 26.45 12.85 16.87
N LEU A 20 25.81 11.88 16.16
CA LEU A 20 25.82 10.47 16.53
C LEU A 20 26.67 9.58 15.61
N LEU A 21 26.85 9.97 14.34
CA LEU A 21 27.46 9.14 13.32
C LEU A 21 28.95 9.51 13.06
N GLN A 22 29.64 9.97 14.10
CA GLN A 22 31.09 10.13 14.01
C GLN A 22 31.77 8.75 13.84
N PRO A 23 32.87 8.66 13.07
CA PRO A 23 33.61 7.41 12.92
C PRO A 23 34.01 6.84 14.28
N ASP A 24 33.81 5.56 14.46
CA ASP A 24 34.15 4.82 15.68
C ASP A 24 35.00 3.61 15.29
N PRO A 25 36.26 3.52 15.73
CA PRO A 25 37.17 2.42 15.34
C PRO A 25 36.71 1.05 15.84
N ALA A 26 35.77 0.99 16.77
CA ALA A 26 35.18 -0.27 17.28
C ALA A 26 34.04 -0.78 16.38
N LEU A 27 33.58 -0.01 15.37
CA LEU A 27 32.43 -0.32 14.52
C LEU A 27 32.78 -0.15 13.04
N ASP A 28 32.33 -1.07 12.21
CA ASP A 28 32.39 -0.91 10.75
C ASP A 28 31.36 0.12 10.27
N ARG A 29 30.18 0.16 10.95
CA ARG A 29 29.10 1.06 10.59
C ARG A 29 28.19 1.32 11.78
N SER A 30 27.72 2.56 11.89
CA SER A 30 26.55 2.95 12.69
C SER A 30 25.54 3.61 11.76
N SER A 31 24.26 3.37 11.98
CA SER A 31 23.18 3.97 11.16
C SER A 31 21.99 4.39 12.00
N LEU A 32 21.27 5.35 11.46
CA LEU A 32 20.02 5.89 12.00
C LEU A 32 18.94 5.78 10.94
N HIS A 33 17.77 5.29 11.33
CA HIS A 33 16.56 5.31 10.50
C HIS A 33 15.43 5.98 11.26
N LEU A 34 14.94 7.11 10.74
CA LEU A 34 13.83 7.90 11.30
C LEU A 34 12.52 7.55 10.62
N CYS A 35 11.46 7.40 11.42
CA CYS A 35 10.05 7.44 11.00
C CYS A 35 9.33 8.50 11.83
N ALA A 36 8.73 9.49 11.18
CA ALA A 36 8.01 10.56 11.87
C ALA A 36 6.71 10.90 11.13
N GLU A 37 5.70 11.30 11.88
CA GLU A 37 4.44 11.82 11.33
C GLU A 37 3.86 12.93 12.20
N ALA A 38 3.09 13.81 11.55
CA ALA A 38 2.12 14.69 12.21
C ALA A 38 0.80 14.57 11.43
N SER A 39 -0.12 13.82 11.98
CA SER A 39 -1.34 13.42 11.29
C SER A 39 -2.58 13.85 12.04
N ASP A 40 -3.54 14.40 11.30
CA ASP A 40 -4.90 14.62 11.76
C ASP A 40 -5.79 13.45 11.34
N PHE A 41 -6.56 12.95 12.29
CA PHE A 41 -7.51 11.84 12.11
C PHE A 41 -8.92 12.31 12.42
N LEU A 42 -9.84 12.14 11.48
CA LEU A 42 -11.25 12.46 11.65
C LEU A 42 -12.11 11.23 11.40
N ARG A 43 -12.96 10.89 12.34
CA ARG A 43 -13.98 9.83 12.18
C ARG A 43 -15.34 10.46 12.04
N PHE A 44 -16.06 10.04 11.02
CA PHE A 44 -17.41 10.47 10.73
C PHE A 44 -18.41 9.36 10.97
N ASN A 45 -19.61 9.73 11.39
CA ASN A 45 -20.78 8.87 11.50
C ASN A 45 -22.04 9.72 11.29
N GLN A 46 -22.97 9.22 10.53
CA GLN A 46 -24.19 9.97 10.17
C GLN A 46 -23.90 11.34 9.54
N GLY A 47 -22.86 11.43 8.71
CA GLY A 47 -22.43 12.68 8.09
C GLY A 47 -21.91 13.75 9.05
N ALA A 48 -21.67 13.41 10.31
CA ALA A 48 -21.18 14.31 11.34
C ALA A 48 -19.84 13.82 11.93
N LEU A 49 -19.03 14.77 12.41
CA LEU A 49 -17.80 14.43 13.11
C LEU A 49 -18.12 13.69 14.42
N ARG A 50 -17.59 12.47 14.54
CA ARG A 50 -17.68 11.66 15.76
C ARG A 50 -16.46 11.83 16.66
N GLN A 51 -15.26 11.91 16.05
CA GLN A 51 -13.99 12.00 16.76
C GLN A 51 -12.96 12.73 15.91
N ALA A 52 -12.21 13.63 16.53
CA ALA A 52 -11.02 14.25 15.95
C ALA A 52 -9.83 13.97 16.87
N THR A 53 -8.68 13.65 16.28
CA THR A 53 -7.44 13.39 16.99
C THR A 53 -6.28 13.87 16.14
N SER A 54 -5.29 14.52 16.76
CA SER A 54 -4.01 14.82 16.10
C SER A 54 -2.92 14.00 16.78
N VAL A 55 -2.09 13.35 15.99
CA VAL A 55 -0.96 12.54 16.45
C VAL A 55 0.32 13.16 15.93
N GLN A 56 1.29 13.34 16.81
CA GLN A 56 2.66 13.71 16.47
C GLN A 56 3.59 12.70 17.11
N GLN A 57 4.35 11.99 16.30
CA GLN A 57 5.27 10.96 16.79
C GLN A 57 6.51 10.87 15.90
N ALA A 58 7.63 10.53 16.52
CA ALA A 58 8.87 10.25 15.85
C ALA A 58 9.57 9.08 16.55
N TYR A 59 9.99 8.11 15.77
CA TYR A 59 10.77 6.98 16.20
C TYR A 59 12.08 6.94 15.41
N ILE A 60 13.15 6.57 16.10
CA ILE A 60 14.44 6.39 15.46
C ILE A 60 15.02 5.03 15.82
N THR A 61 15.43 4.30 14.82
CA THR A 61 16.19 3.06 14.97
C THR A 61 17.67 3.38 14.87
N VAL A 62 18.41 3.05 15.91
CA VAL A 62 19.87 3.08 15.92
C VAL A 62 20.37 1.66 15.67
N ALA A 63 21.25 1.48 14.70
CA ALA A 63 21.90 0.21 14.44
C ALA A 63 23.41 0.35 14.46
N VAL A 64 24.11 -0.70 14.95
CA VAL A 64 25.56 -0.79 14.96
C VAL A 64 25.99 -2.13 14.36
N GLU A 65 27.12 -2.11 13.64
CA GLU A 65 27.61 -3.26 12.89
C GLU A 65 29.14 -3.44 13.07
N ARG A 66 29.57 -4.68 13.25
CA ARG A 66 30.98 -5.08 13.31
C ARG A 66 31.17 -6.50 12.78
N GLY A 67 32.02 -6.69 11.78
CA GLY A 67 32.16 -7.98 11.08
C GLY A 67 30.84 -8.39 10.45
N GLN A 68 30.37 -9.57 10.73
CA GLN A 68 29.08 -10.11 10.29
C GLN A 68 28.00 -10.02 11.38
N ARG A 69 28.10 -9.04 12.28
CA ARG A 69 27.18 -8.85 13.40
C ARG A 69 26.50 -7.50 13.29
N ARG A 70 25.20 -7.49 13.56
CA ARG A 70 24.37 -6.29 13.62
C ARG A 70 23.39 -6.41 14.79
N THR A 71 23.22 -5.31 15.49
CA THR A 71 22.13 -5.14 16.47
C THR A 71 21.53 -3.76 16.35
N GLU A 72 20.28 -3.63 16.73
CA GLU A 72 19.56 -2.36 16.64
C GLU A 72 18.54 -2.20 17.75
N SER A 73 18.15 -0.95 18.00
CA SER A 73 17.11 -0.59 18.95
C SER A 73 16.33 0.60 18.42
N THR A 74 15.03 0.63 18.66
CA THR A 74 14.14 1.72 18.27
C THR A 74 13.65 2.48 19.50
N LEU A 75 13.82 3.79 19.49
CA LEU A 75 13.42 4.71 20.54
C LEU A 75 12.44 5.76 20.01
N SER A 76 11.53 6.22 20.86
CA SER A 76 10.74 7.42 20.58
C SER A 76 11.60 8.67 20.83
N LEU A 77 11.44 9.70 19.98
CA LEU A 77 12.11 10.98 20.12
C LEU A 77 11.21 12.01 20.83
N GLY A 78 11.82 12.83 21.66
CA GLY A 78 11.10 13.85 22.44
C GLY A 78 11.05 15.24 21.77
N GLY A 79 11.88 15.48 20.74
CA GLY A 79 11.97 16.76 20.06
C GLY A 79 13.00 17.73 20.65
N ASP A 80 13.61 17.41 21.79
CA ASP A 80 14.76 18.13 22.32
C ASP A 80 16.05 17.47 21.82
N LEU A 81 16.78 18.16 20.94
CA LEU A 81 17.95 17.60 20.28
C LEU A 81 19.02 17.14 21.26
N ALA A 82 19.30 17.91 22.32
CA ALA A 82 20.36 17.57 23.27
C ALA A 82 20.00 16.34 24.10
N ALA A 83 18.75 16.26 24.59
CA ALA A 83 18.26 15.12 25.34
C ALA A 83 18.17 13.86 24.47
N ASP A 84 17.69 13.98 23.24
CA ASP A 84 17.59 12.87 22.30
C ASP A 84 18.98 12.34 21.90
N VAL A 85 19.96 13.24 21.64
CA VAL A 85 21.36 12.86 21.37
C VAL A 85 21.94 12.10 22.55
N GLN A 86 21.77 12.57 23.79
CA GLN A 86 22.27 11.92 24.98
C GLN A 86 21.71 10.48 25.13
N ARG A 87 20.40 10.32 24.95
CA ARG A 87 19.75 9.00 25.02
C ARG A 87 20.26 8.04 23.94
N LEU A 88 20.38 8.53 22.71
CA LEU A 88 20.82 7.74 21.57
C LEU A 88 22.30 7.36 21.65
N GLN A 89 23.16 8.23 22.22
CA GLN A 89 24.56 7.89 22.51
C GLN A 89 24.67 6.78 23.55
N ALA A 90 23.86 6.83 24.62
CA ALA A 90 23.82 5.76 25.62
C ALA A 90 23.35 4.44 25.00
N GLU A 91 22.30 4.47 24.19
CA GLU A 91 21.80 3.29 23.49
C GLU A 91 22.82 2.71 22.53
N ARG A 92 23.48 3.54 21.71
CA ARG A 92 24.56 3.11 20.80
C ARG A 92 25.70 2.40 21.57
N THR A 93 26.05 2.90 22.76
CA THR A 93 27.07 2.28 23.61
C THR A 93 26.64 0.88 24.08
N LEU A 94 25.38 0.72 24.51
CA LEU A 94 24.82 -0.56 24.92
C LEU A 94 24.80 -1.55 23.74
N LEU A 95 24.33 -1.12 22.58
CA LEU A 95 24.30 -1.95 21.38
C LEU A 95 25.70 -2.38 20.95
N THR A 96 26.70 -1.48 21.05
CA THR A 96 28.11 -1.82 20.73
C THR A 96 28.64 -2.94 21.63
N ALA A 97 28.33 -2.90 22.94
CA ALA A 97 28.70 -3.98 23.87
C ALA A 97 27.95 -5.29 23.58
N GLN A 98 26.72 -5.24 23.08
CA GLN A 98 25.95 -6.43 22.74
C GLN A 98 26.49 -7.20 21.52
N LEU A 99 27.22 -6.52 20.61
CA LEU A 99 27.77 -7.18 19.42
C LEU A 99 28.62 -8.40 19.74
N ASP A 100 29.31 -8.45 20.92
CA ASP A 100 30.12 -9.58 21.33
C ASP A 100 29.28 -10.82 21.69
N LEU A 101 28.00 -10.63 21.98
CA LEU A 101 27.05 -11.67 22.36
C LEU A 101 26.24 -12.22 21.17
N ILE A 102 26.35 -11.59 19.98
CA ILE A 102 25.55 -11.93 18.80
C ILE A 102 26.40 -12.84 17.88
N ALA A 103 25.73 -13.87 17.35
CA ALA A 103 26.35 -14.75 16.35
C ALA A 103 26.54 -14.02 15.01
N ASP A 104 27.53 -14.42 14.25
CA ASP A 104 27.75 -13.93 12.89
C ASP A 104 26.59 -14.31 11.99
N ASP A 105 26.09 -13.31 11.20
CA ASP A 105 25.13 -13.52 10.11
C ASP A 105 25.87 -13.52 8.76
N PRO A 106 26.09 -14.70 8.14
CA PRO A 106 26.85 -14.80 6.90
C PRO A 106 26.18 -14.06 5.72
N TRP A 107 24.91 -13.68 5.88
CA TRP A 107 24.13 -12.98 4.85
C TRP A 107 23.92 -11.49 5.15
N LEU A 108 24.57 -10.97 6.19
CA LEU A 108 24.50 -9.53 6.49
C LEU A 108 25.10 -8.73 5.33
N GLN A 109 24.32 -7.78 4.82
CA GLN A 109 24.72 -6.89 3.74
C GLN A 109 24.71 -5.44 4.17
N ARG A 110 25.63 -4.68 3.58
CA ARG A 110 25.75 -3.21 3.73
C ARG A 110 25.78 -2.57 2.36
N PRO A 111 25.29 -1.33 2.22
CA PRO A 111 25.60 -0.53 1.03
C PRO A 111 27.10 -0.45 0.81
N VAL A 112 27.54 -0.72 -0.42
CA VAL A 112 28.98 -0.76 -0.78
C VAL A 112 29.61 0.62 -0.75
N ALA A 113 28.82 1.65 -0.99
CA ALA A 113 29.22 3.06 -1.00
C ALA A 113 28.14 3.93 -0.38
N ALA A 114 28.50 5.16 -0.02
CA ALA A 114 27.53 6.15 0.44
C ALA A 114 26.48 6.43 -0.66
N THR A 115 25.22 6.42 -0.25
CA THR A 115 24.07 6.63 -1.11
C THR A 115 23.28 7.84 -0.65
N HIS A 116 22.62 8.53 -1.61
CA HIS A 116 21.89 9.76 -1.32
C HIS A 116 20.57 9.78 -2.09
N SER A 117 19.52 10.23 -1.42
CA SER A 117 18.26 10.60 -2.08
C SER A 117 17.54 11.68 -1.26
N ARG A 118 16.78 12.52 -1.96
CA ARG A 118 15.96 13.54 -1.32
C ARG A 118 14.63 13.69 -2.03
N ARG A 119 13.54 13.56 -1.29
CA ARG A 119 12.20 13.95 -1.69
C ARG A 119 11.56 14.74 -0.54
N ASP A 120 11.05 15.92 -0.83
CA ASP A 120 10.28 16.74 0.11
C ASP A 120 9.07 17.27 -0.64
N GLU A 121 7.98 16.52 -0.57
CA GLU A 121 6.75 16.83 -1.27
C GLU A 121 5.74 17.42 -0.29
N ARG A 122 5.58 18.75 -0.38
CA ARG A 122 4.60 19.49 0.39
C ARG A 122 3.29 19.53 -0.37
N GLY A 123 2.31 18.78 0.13
CA GLY A 123 0.99 18.69 -0.48
C GLY A 123 0.12 19.91 -0.22
N ALA A 124 -0.96 20.03 -1.00
CA ALA A 124 -2.03 20.98 -0.74
C ALA A 124 -3.22 20.23 -0.10
N LEU A 125 -3.16 20.06 1.21
CA LEU A 125 -4.17 19.31 1.96
C LEU A 125 -5.31 20.23 2.43
N ALA A 126 -6.54 19.68 2.49
CA ALA A 126 -7.62 20.37 3.17
C ALA A 126 -7.38 20.39 4.68
N THR A 127 -7.68 21.50 5.32
CA THR A 127 -7.68 21.57 6.79
C THR A 127 -8.77 20.67 7.38
N ALA A 128 -8.55 20.16 8.59
CA ALA A 128 -9.55 19.36 9.29
C ALA A 128 -10.92 20.06 9.36
N ALA A 129 -10.95 21.38 9.63
CA ALA A 129 -12.16 22.18 9.66
C ALA A 129 -12.87 22.20 8.29
N ARG A 130 -12.10 22.28 7.17
CA ARG A 130 -12.68 22.25 5.82
C ARG A 130 -13.31 20.91 5.51
N VAL A 131 -12.64 19.80 5.81
CA VAL A 131 -13.17 18.44 5.59
C VAL A 131 -14.45 18.22 6.40
N ILE A 132 -14.47 18.62 7.67
CA ILE A 132 -15.66 18.53 8.54
C ILE A 132 -16.83 19.29 7.92
N ALA A 133 -16.61 20.53 7.47
CA ALA A 133 -17.66 21.36 6.86
C ALA A 133 -18.18 20.72 5.55
N LEU A 134 -17.29 20.24 4.67
CA LEU A 134 -17.67 19.60 3.41
C LEU A 134 -18.49 18.34 3.63
N VAL A 135 -18.07 17.46 4.57
CA VAL A 135 -18.80 16.23 4.89
C VAL A 135 -20.16 16.55 5.46
N HIS A 136 -20.26 17.49 6.40
CA HIS A 136 -21.54 17.88 6.99
C HIS A 136 -22.49 18.47 5.94
N GLU A 137 -22.03 19.43 5.15
CA GLU A 137 -22.83 20.07 4.11
C GLU A 137 -23.32 19.06 3.06
N ALA A 138 -22.42 18.23 2.56
CA ALA A 138 -22.75 17.32 1.49
C ALA A 138 -23.56 16.11 1.98
N ALA A 139 -23.12 15.40 3.01
CA ALA A 139 -23.76 14.16 3.44
C ALA A 139 -24.98 14.39 4.33
N ALA A 140 -24.86 15.19 5.41
CA ALA A 140 -25.94 15.36 6.38
C ALA A 140 -27.03 16.31 5.88
N VAL A 141 -26.66 17.43 5.22
CA VAL A 141 -27.61 18.47 4.82
C VAL A 141 -28.17 18.22 3.42
N ARG A 142 -27.32 18.07 2.40
CA ARG A 142 -27.73 17.95 0.99
C ARG A 142 -28.27 16.55 0.66
N LEU A 143 -27.52 15.50 0.96
CA LEU A 143 -27.88 14.13 0.59
C LEU A 143 -28.75 13.44 1.64
N LYS A 144 -28.65 13.85 2.91
CA LYS A 144 -29.32 13.21 4.08
C LYS A 144 -28.99 11.71 4.17
N GLN A 145 -27.74 11.37 3.86
CA GLN A 145 -27.22 9.99 3.85
C GLN A 145 -26.34 9.75 5.08
N ASP A 146 -26.33 8.50 5.54
CA ASP A 146 -25.41 8.07 6.59
C ASP A 146 -24.01 7.84 6.00
N LEU A 147 -23.19 8.89 6.06
CA LEU A 147 -21.76 8.78 5.77
C LEU A 147 -21.02 8.36 7.02
N VAL A 148 -20.40 7.18 6.94
CA VAL A 148 -19.42 6.68 7.90
C VAL A 148 -18.06 6.71 7.25
N GLY A 149 -17.07 7.36 7.86
CA GLY A 149 -15.78 7.53 7.20
C GLY A 149 -14.63 7.78 8.16
N PHE A 150 -13.43 7.61 7.61
CA PHE A 150 -12.17 7.86 8.29
C PHE A 150 -11.24 8.65 7.38
N TYR A 151 -10.94 9.87 7.77
CA TYR A 151 -9.98 10.75 7.12
C TYR A 151 -8.69 10.77 7.93
N ALA A 152 -7.56 10.65 7.25
CA ALA A 152 -6.24 10.83 7.83
C ALA A 152 -5.38 11.67 6.90
N ALA A 153 -4.71 12.70 7.42
CA ALA A 153 -3.92 13.62 6.61
C ALA A 153 -2.77 14.22 7.39
N GLY A 154 -1.71 14.57 6.67
CA GLY A 154 -0.54 15.28 7.19
C GLY A 154 0.76 14.76 6.62
N PRO A 155 1.91 15.33 7.06
CA PRO A 155 3.22 14.87 6.67
C PRO A 155 3.59 13.53 7.33
N VAL A 156 4.25 12.68 6.52
CA VAL A 156 4.99 11.50 6.96
C VAL A 156 6.42 11.64 6.45
N ALA A 157 7.39 11.42 7.33
CA ALA A 157 8.81 11.51 6.98
C ALA A 157 9.54 10.21 7.33
N HIS A 158 10.44 9.81 6.44
CA HIS A 158 11.44 8.79 6.65
C HIS A 158 12.82 9.37 6.34
N ALA A 159 13.81 9.06 7.15
CA ALA A 159 15.17 9.45 6.86
C ALA A 159 16.15 8.36 7.27
N MET A 160 17.26 8.30 6.57
CA MET A 160 18.33 7.36 6.87
C MET A 160 19.68 8.05 6.75
N ALA A 161 20.55 7.81 7.71
CA ALA A 161 21.94 8.25 7.68
C ALA A 161 22.85 7.18 8.26
N ASP A 162 24.10 7.13 7.80
CA ASP A 162 25.13 6.24 8.39
C ASP A 162 26.49 6.91 8.53
N SER A 163 27.37 6.24 9.25
CA SER A 163 28.76 6.71 9.49
C SER A 163 29.66 6.61 8.26
N VAL A 164 29.21 5.92 7.18
CA VAL A 164 29.95 5.81 5.91
C VAL A 164 29.63 6.99 4.97
N GLY A 165 28.60 7.77 5.29
CA GLY A 165 28.26 8.98 4.57
C GLY A 165 26.93 8.96 3.84
N SER A 166 26.15 7.86 3.90
CA SER A 166 24.81 7.82 3.29
C SER A 166 23.89 8.83 3.95
N ARG A 167 23.07 9.50 3.14
CA ARG A 167 22.08 10.50 3.59
C ARG A 167 20.83 10.42 2.71
N HIS A 168 19.72 10.06 3.34
CA HIS A 168 18.43 9.96 2.67
C HIS A 168 17.37 10.74 3.45
N TRP A 169 16.57 11.48 2.71
CA TRP A 169 15.41 12.19 3.24
C TRP A 169 14.21 11.99 2.36
N HIS A 170 13.09 11.63 2.96
CA HIS A 170 11.82 11.46 2.29
C HIS A 170 10.71 12.03 3.17
N ARG A 171 10.00 13.04 2.68
CA ARG A 171 8.84 13.64 3.33
C ARG A 171 7.74 13.83 2.31
N VAL A 172 6.56 13.33 2.62
CA VAL A 172 5.37 13.48 1.78
C VAL A 172 4.20 13.92 2.66
N GLU A 173 3.51 14.99 2.24
CA GLU A 173 2.22 15.36 2.78
C GLU A 173 1.14 14.69 1.94
N SER A 174 0.33 13.85 2.58
CA SER A 174 -0.70 13.07 1.91
C SER A 174 -1.95 12.97 2.76
N PHE A 175 -3.04 12.64 2.12
CA PHE A 175 -4.30 12.30 2.79
C PHE A 175 -4.89 11.03 2.19
N HIS A 176 -5.69 10.36 2.99
CA HIS A 176 -6.71 9.42 2.52
C HIS A 176 -8.00 9.65 3.27
N PHE A 177 -9.09 9.52 2.56
CA PHE A 177 -10.44 9.53 3.09
C PHE A 177 -11.16 8.29 2.57
N ASP A 178 -11.38 7.34 3.45
CA ASP A 178 -12.13 6.10 3.22
C ASP A 178 -13.50 6.26 3.85
N TRP A 179 -14.58 6.18 3.05
CA TRP A 179 -15.95 6.31 3.56
C TRP A 179 -16.93 5.36 2.92
N CYS A 180 -18.02 5.12 3.62
CA CYS A 180 -19.20 4.43 3.14
C CYS A 180 -20.42 5.34 3.24
N LEU A 181 -21.23 5.36 2.19
CA LEU A 181 -22.61 5.84 2.27
C LEU A 181 -23.51 4.62 2.48
N TYR A 182 -24.16 4.57 3.63
CA TYR A 182 -25.05 3.47 4.00
C TYR A 182 -26.47 3.68 3.50
N HIS A 183 -27.06 2.64 2.93
CA HIS A 183 -28.50 2.53 2.74
C HIS A 183 -29.13 1.87 3.96
N GLN A 184 -28.83 0.60 4.19
CA GLN A 184 -29.27 -0.17 5.38
C GLN A 184 -28.40 -1.42 5.57
N ALA A 185 -28.23 -1.85 6.82
CA ALA A 185 -27.50 -3.05 7.21
C ALA A 185 -26.10 -3.14 6.54
N ASP A 186 -25.89 -4.14 5.68
CA ASP A 186 -24.64 -4.37 4.94
C ASP A 186 -24.61 -3.66 3.57
N LYS A 187 -25.69 -2.99 3.18
CA LYS A 187 -25.81 -2.30 1.90
C LYS A 187 -25.26 -0.88 2.01
N ALA A 188 -24.12 -0.68 1.43
CA ALA A 188 -23.39 0.58 1.40
C ALA A 188 -22.61 0.75 0.10
N VAL A 189 -22.25 1.97 -0.25
CA VAL A 189 -21.26 2.26 -1.28
C VAL A 189 -19.98 2.70 -0.58
N LYS A 190 -18.91 1.95 -0.74
CA LYS A 190 -17.58 2.30 -0.23
C LYS A 190 -16.80 3.06 -1.29
N THR A 191 -16.15 4.15 -0.90
CA THR A 191 -15.34 5.00 -1.76
C THR A 191 -14.07 5.41 -1.03
N VAL A 192 -12.98 5.58 -1.78
CA VAL A 192 -11.72 6.13 -1.29
C VAL A 192 -11.39 7.40 -2.07
N TYR A 193 -10.95 8.44 -1.37
CA TYR A 193 -10.35 9.63 -1.95
C TYR A 193 -8.99 9.88 -1.29
N ALA A 194 -7.91 9.88 -2.07
CA ALA A 194 -6.57 9.97 -1.55
C ALA A 194 -5.65 10.72 -2.52
N GLY A 195 -4.55 11.24 -1.99
CA GLY A 195 -3.55 11.94 -2.78
C GLY A 195 -2.69 12.88 -1.94
N THR A 196 -1.98 13.78 -2.64
CA THR A 196 -1.17 14.84 -2.06
C THR A 196 -1.79 16.23 -2.23
N HIS A 197 -2.87 16.33 -3.05
CA HIS A 197 -3.59 17.58 -3.31
C HIS A 197 -5.09 17.32 -3.17
N TRP A 198 -5.69 18.07 -2.25
CA TRP A 198 -7.15 18.03 -2.07
C TRP A 198 -7.84 18.94 -3.07
N ASP A 199 -8.88 18.44 -3.71
CA ASP A 199 -9.77 19.19 -4.60
C ASP A 199 -11.22 18.97 -4.14
N ASP A 200 -11.89 20.05 -3.77
CA ASP A 200 -13.28 20.01 -3.29
C ASP A 200 -14.25 19.49 -4.38
N ALA A 201 -14.00 19.83 -5.65
CA ALA A 201 -14.83 19.37 -6.76
C ALA A 201 -14.67 17.87 -7.01
N ALA A 202 -13.44 17.36 -6.93
CA ALA A 202 -13.15 15.93 -7.03
C ALA A 202 -13.78 15.14 -5.87
N PHE A 203 -13.78 15.68 -4.67
CA PHE A 203 -14.48 15.08 -3.53
C PHE A 203 -16.00 15.06 -3.76
N ALA A 204 -16.58 16.20 -4.17
CA ALA A 204 -18.00 16.31 -4.43
C ALA A 204 -18.46 15.34 -5.53
N ALA A 205 -17.71 15.22 -6.62
CA ALA A 205 -18.02 14.30 -7.72
C ALA A 205 -18.05 12.83 -7.26
N ARG A 206 -17.09 12.41 -6.44
CA ARG A 206 -17.06 11.05 -5.85
C ARG A 206 -18.26 10.80 -4.93
N LEU A 207 -18.62 11.80 -4.16
CA LEU A 207 -19.77 11.71 -3.26
C LEU A 207 -21.10 11.62 -4.03
N ASP A 208 -21.25 12.38 -5.12
CA ASP A 208 -22.44 12.35 -5.97
C ASP A 208 -22.58 11.02 -6.73
N GLU A 209 -21.45 10.48 -7.22
CA GLU A 209 -21.44 9.15 -7.81
C GLU A 209 -21.84 8.07 -6.78
N ALA A 210 -21.26 8.13 -5.57
CA ALA A 210 -21.62 7.21 -4.49
C ALA A 210 -23.10 7.33 -4.11
N ALA A 211 -23.64 8.55 -4.02
CA ALA A 211 -25.06 8.79 -3.73
C ALA A 211 -25.99 8.21 -4.81
N THR A 212 -25.62 8.34 -6.09
CA THR A 212 -26.35 7.72 -7.20
C THR A 212 -26.38 6.18 -7.06
N ARG A 213 -25.24 5.58 -6.70
CA ARG A 213 -25.17 4.12 -6.48
C ARG A 213 -25.93 3.66 -5.25
N VAL A 214 -26.00 4.47 -4.17
CA VAL A 214 -26.82 4.15 -2.99
C VAL A 214 -28.29 4.01 -3.35
N GLN A 215 -28.83 4.87 -4.25
CA GLN A 215 -30.22 4.76 -4.71
C GLN A 215 -30.50 3.41 -5.42
N LEU A 216 -29.50 2.85 -6.11
CA LEU A 216 -29.63 1.52 -6.72
C LEU A 216 -29.69 0.40 -5.69
N LEU A 217 -29.12 0.59 -4.49
CA LEU A 217 -29.17 -0.39 -3.40
C LEU A 217 -30.58 -0.50 -2.78
N GLU A 218 -31.49 0.44 -3.05
CA GLU A 218 -32.91 0.38 -2.62
C GLU A 218 -33.69 -0.70 -3.38
N ARG A 219 -33.19 -1.12 -4.53
CA ARG A 219 -33.83 -2.18 -5.33
C ARG A 219 -33.74 -3.54 -4.60
N PRO A 220 -34.66 -4.47 -4.84
CA PRO A 220 -34.60 -5.82 -4.29
C PRO A 220 -33.27 -6.50 -4.65
N ALA A 221 -32.53 -6.96 -3.63
CA ALA A 221 -31.26 -7.64 -3.85
C ALA A 221 -31.48 -9.05 -4.44
N ARG A 222 -30.58 -9.45 -5.34
CA ARG A 222 -30.54 -10.81 -5.89
C ARG A 222 -29.55 -11.67 -5.12
N THR A 223 -29.94 -12.92 -4.87
CA THR A 223 -29.03 -14.01 -4.47
C THR A 223 -28.81 -14.90 -5.69
N LEU A 224 -27.55 -15.10 -6.05
CA LEU A 224 -27.20 -15.94 -7.18
C LEU A 224 -26.97 -17.39 -6.72
N GLN A 225 -27.14 -18.33 -7.64
CA GLN A 225 -26.72 -19.71 -7.40
C GLN A 225 -25.18 -19.80 -7.49
N PRO A 226 -24.54 -20.72 -6.77
CA PRO A 226 -23.14 -21.04 -7.01
C PRO A 226 -22.87 -21.33 -8.49
N GLY A 227 -21.74 -20.82 -9.01
CA GLY A 227 -21.41 -20.97 -10.43
C GLY A 227 -20.37 -19.94 -10.88
N ALA A 228 -19.99 -20.03 -12.14
CA ALA A 228 -19.05 -19.13 -12.77
C ALA A 228 -19.78 -18.01 -13.54
N TYR A 229 -19.42 -16.78 -13.27
CA TYR A 229 -20.07 -15.60 -13.85
C TYR A 229 -19.02 -14.66 -14.45
N ARG A 230 -19.34 -14.08 -15.59
CA ARG A 230 -18.59 -12.94 -16.12
C ARG A 230 -18.64 -11.79 -15.12
N ALA A 231 -17.53 -11.12 -14.86
CA ALA A 231 -17.46 -10.08 -13.84
C ALA A 231 -16.61 -8.89 -14.25
N ALA A 232 -17.05 -7.69 -13.86
CA ALA A 232 -16.23 -6.50 -13.82
C ALA A 232 -15.76 -6.29 -12.39
N LEU A 233 -14.45 -6.24 -12.19
CA LEU A 233 -13.82 -5.97 -10.91
C LEU A 233 -13.40 -4.50 -10.88
N ALA A 234 -13.97 -3.70 -10.00
CA ALA A 234 -13.58 -2.31 -9.80
C ALA A 234 -12.15 -2.21 -9.26
N PRO A 235 -11.47 -1.06 -9.37
CA PRO A 235 -10.09 -0.90 -8.89
C PRO A 235 -9.89 -1.31 -7.43
N ALA A 236 -10.84 -1.03 -6.54
CA ALA A 236 -10.76 -1.46 -5.14
C ALA A 236 -10.79 -2.99 -4.98
N ALA A 237 -11.60 -3.71 -5.77
CA ALA A 237 -11.60 -5.18 -5.79
C ALA A 237 -10.31 -5.75 -6.39
N MET A 238 -9.77 -5.11 -7.43
CA MET A 238 -8.48 -5.46 -8.03
C MET A 238 -7.34 -5.27 -7.05
N ALA A 239 -7.32 -4.17 -6.29
CA ALA A 239 -6.30 -3.88 -5.29
C ALA A 239 -6.24 -4.95 -4.19
N GLU A 240 -7.39 -5.47 -3.74
CA GLU A 240 -7.45 -6.57 -2.77
C GLU A 240 -6.83 -7.87 -3.32
N LEU A 241 -7.13 -8.22 -4.58
CA LEU A 241 -6.55 -9.41 -5.22
C LEU A 241 -5.04 -9.26 -5.45
N LEU A 242 -4.60 -8.10 -5.96
CA LEU A 242 -3.17 -7.82 -6.19
C LEU A 242 -2.40 -7.73 -4.87
N GLY A 243 -2.97 -7.10 -3.84
CA GLY A 243 -2.38 -7.05 -2.51
C GLY A 243 -2.20 -8.44 -1.91
N THR A 244 -3.22 -9.31 -2.02
CA THR A 244 -3.14 -10.70 -1.56
C THR A 244 -2.11 -11.49 -2.39
N LEU A 245 -2.02 -11.26 -3.70
CA LEU A 245 -1.00 -11.86 -4.56
C LEU A 245 0.40 -11.45 -4.11
N GLY A 246 0.55 -10.21 -3.60
CA GLY A 246 1.77 -9.69 -3.01
C GLY A 246 2.25 -10.44 -1.75
N TRP A 247 1.39 -11.22 -1.09
CA TRP A 247 1.77 -12.00 0.10
C TRP A 247 2.72 -13.13 -0.28
N SER A 248 3.99 -12.85 -0.45
CA SER A 248 5.05 -13.76 -0.90
C SER A 248 5.04 -14.18 -2.38
N GLY A 249 4.07 -13.76 -3.18
CA GLY A 249 4.04 -14.10 -4.61
C GLY A 249 5.30 -13.64 -5.34
N PHE A 250 5.74 -12.44 -5.06
CA PHE A 250 6.91 -11.82 -5.70
C PHE A 250 8.21 -11.92 -4.89
N SER A 251 8.21 -12.54 -3.71
CA SER A 251 9.41 -12.72 -2.89
C SER A 251 10.40 -13.69 -3.56
N LEU A 252 11.65 -13.25 -3.69
CA LEU A 252 12.75 -14.11 -4.16
C LEU A 252 12.92 -15.33 -3.25
N LYS A 253 12.96 -15.12 -1.94
CA LYS A 253 13.09 -16.19 -0.96
C LYS A 253 11.96 -17.20 -1.07
N ALA A 254 10.70 -16.73 -1.17
CA ALA A 254 9.55 -17.61 -1.30
C ALA A 254 9.61 -18.45 -2.60
N ARG A 255 10.09 -17.87 -3.70
CA ARG A 255 10.29 -18.61 -4.96
C ARG A 255 11.39 -19.65 -4.85
N ARG A 256 12.52 -19.30 -4.26
CA ARG A 256 13.67 -20.23 -4.10
C ARG A 256 13.34 -21.39 -3.18
N THR A 257 12.51 -21.15 -2.17
CA THR A 257 12.07 -22.20 -1.24
C THR A 257 10.81 -22.94 -1.70
N GLY A 258 10.21 -22.57 -2.85
CA GLY A 258 9.07 -23.26 -3.45
C GLY A 258 7.70 -22.97 -2.80
N VAL A 259 7.60 -21.92 -1.96
CA VAL A 259 6.37 -21.57 -1.23
C VAL A 259 5.63 -20.36 -1.80
N SER A 260 6.13 -19.75 -2.89
CA SER A 260 5.46 -18.66 -3.59
C SER A 260 4.15 -19.15 -4.23
N SER A 261 3.11 -18.33 -4.19
CA SER A 261 1.85 -18.58 -4.89
C SER A 261 1.99 -18.54 -6.43
N LEU A 262 3.08 -17.97 -6.95
CA LEU A 262 3.36 -17.84 -8.38
C LEU A 262 4.28 -18.93 -8.95
N MET A 263 4.42 -20.07 -8.25
CA MET A 263 5.28 -21.17 -8.75
C MET A 263 4.85 -21.72 -10.10
N ARG A 264 3.54 -21.78 -10.39
CA ARG A 264 3.02 -22.21 -11.70
C ARG A 264 3.39 -21.24 -12.82
N LEU A 265 3.34 -19.93 -12.53
CA LEU A 265 3.80 -18.89 -13.46
C LEU A 265 5.32 -19.01 -13.71
N GLN A 266 6.10 -19.26 -12.68
CA GLN A 266 7.56 -19.47 -12.79
C GLN A 266 7.93 -20.70 -13.63
N ARG A 267 7.16 -21.79 -13.55
CA ARG A 267 7.40 -23.03 -14.32
C ARG A 267 6.84 -22.96 -15.74
N GLY A 268 6.19 -21.87 -16.13
CA GLY A 268 5.51 -21.74 -17.41
C GLY A 268 4.25 -22.61 -17.54
N GLU A 269 3.72 -23.12 -16.43
CA GLU A 269 2.47 -23.91 -16.39
C GLU A 269 1.22 -23.03 -16.47
N ALA A 270 1.39 -21.72 -16.22
CA ALA A 270 0.36 -20.70 -16.36
C ALA A 270 1.00 -19.38 -16.85
N ALA A 271 0.18 -18.50 -17.38
CA ALA A 271 0.55 -17.13 -17.72
C ALA A 271 -0.64 -16.21 -17.43
N PHE A 272 -0.36 -14.94 -17.11
CA PHE A 272 -1.36 -13.88 -17.23
C PHE A 272 -1.63 -13.58 -18.71
N ALA A 273 -2.67 -12.83 -18.99
CA ALA A 273 -3.01 -12.44 -20.35
C ALA A 273 -1.93 -11.53 -20.97
N PRO A 274 -1.77 -11.53 -22.30
CA PRO A 274 -0.96 -10.52 -23.00
C PRO A 274 -1.41 -9.11 -22.60
N GLY A 275 -0.45 -8.20 -22.44
CA GLY A 275 -0.70 -6.83 -21.97
C GLY A 275 -0.88 -6.70 -20.45
N PHE A 276 -0.86 -7.79 -19.69
CA PHE A 276 -0.81 -7.70 -18.22
C PHE A 276 0.61 -7.34 -17.78
N HIS A 277 0.80 -6.06 -17.43
CA HIS A 277 2.10 -5.52 -17.04
C HIS A 277 2.02 -4.99 -15.60
N LEU A 278 2.76 -5.63 -14.69
CA LEU A 278 2.77 -5.32 -13.26
C LEU A 278 4.19 -4.98 -12.81
N GLU A 279 4.32 -3.90 -12.07
CA GLU A 279 5.60 -3.47 -11.50
C GLU A 279 5.46 -3.02 -10.05
N GLU A 280 6.56 -3.00 -9.35
CA GLU A 280 6.75 -2.26 -8.11
C GLU A 280 7.30 -0.89 -8.48
N ALA A 281 6.49 0.17 -8.40
CA ALA A 281 6.74 1.48 -9.02
C ALA A 281 7.13 2.54 -8.00
N PHE A 282 8.32 2.44 -7.40
CA PHE A 282 8.77 3.34 -6.34
C PHE A 282 8.76 4.82 -6.74
N ALA A 283 9.23 5.16 -7.93
CA ALA A 283 9.29 6.56 -8.39
C ALA A 283 7.90 7.21 -8.56
N ARG A 284 6.86 6.41 -8.84
CA ARG A 284 5.47 6.86 -9.06
C ARG A 284 4.58 6.73 -7.82
N SER A 285 5.15 6.31 -6.71
CA SER A 285 4.44 6.09 -5.44
C SER A 285 4.76 7.17 -4.41
N THR A 286 4.16 7.05 -3.24
CA THR A 286 4.49 7.85 -2.07
C THR A 286 5.55 7.21 -1.17
N THR A 287 6.08 6.04 -1.54
CA THR A 287 7.08 5.30 -0.73
C THR A 287 8.48 5.89 -0.86
N PRO A 288 9.36 5.71 0.15
CA PRO A 288 10.76 6.14 0.07
C PRO A 288 11.55 5.43 -1.05
N ALA A 289 12.49 6.14 -1.67
CA ALA A 289 13.43 5.56 -2.66
C ALA A 289 14.63 4.84 -2.01
N PHE A 290 14.51 4.45 -0.76
CA PHE A 290 15.54 3.76 0.02
C PHE A 290 14.92 2.82 1.05
N SER A 291 15.68 1.81 1.46
CA SER A 291 15.31 0.94 2.58
C SER A 291 15.79 1.50 3.93
N PRO A 292 15.25 1.02 5.07
CA PRO A 292 15.73 1.40 6.39
C PRO A 292 17.24 1.16 6.61
N GLU A 293 17.80 0.20 5.90
CA GLU A 293 19.23 -0.14 5.96
C GLU A 293 20.11 0.75 5.06
N GLY A 294 19.51 1.63 4.24
CA GLY A 294 20.19 2.57 3.36
C GLY A 294 20.49 2.06 1.96
N PHE A 295 19.87 0.98 1.52
CA PHE A 295 19.92 0.57 0.13
C PHE A 295 18.97 1.44 -0.72
N THR A 296 19.48 1.93 -1.85
CA THR A 296 18.64 2.63 -2.82
C THR A 296 17.70 1.67 -3.52
N ARG A 297 16.50 2.15 -3.81
CA ARG A 297 15.49 1.45 -4.61
C ARG A 297 15.54 1.95 -6.05
N PRO A 298 15.37 1.09 -7.05
CA PRO A 298 15.23 1.55 -8.44
C PRO A 298 13.91 2.29 -8.63
N ASP A 299 13.77 3.01 -9.74
CA ASP A 299 12.52 3.70 -10.08
C ASP A 299 11.33 2.72 -10.17
N ALA A 300 11.58 1.55 -10.74
CA ALA A 300 10.62 0.45 -10.79
C ALA A 300 11.32 -0.92 -10.85
N VAL A 301 10.60 -1.96 -10.39
CA VAL A 301 10.96 -3.36 -10.58
C VAL A 301 9.84 -4.02 -11.36
N VAL A 302 10.11 -4.44 -12.59
CA VAL A 302 9.12 -5.19 -13.40
C VAL A 302 8.92 -6.57 -12.79
N LEU A 303 7.71 -6.86 -12.35
CA LEU A 303 7.30 -8.12 -11.72
C LEU A 303 6.67 -9.09 -12.72
N VAL A 304 5.86 -8.55 -13.63
CA VAL A 304 5.26 -9.27 -14.75
C VAL A 304 5.36 -8.39 -15.98
N ASP A 305 5.82 -8.94 -17.08
CA ASP A 305 5.93 -8.28 -18.38
C ASP A 305 5.15 -9.08 -19.43
N ASP A 306 4.18 -8.43 -20.07
CA ASP A 306 3.30 -9.06 -21.07
C ASP A 306 2.78 -10.43 -20.63
N GLY A 307 2.27 -10.50 -19.41
CA GLY A 307 1.68 -11.68 -18.82
C GLY A 307 2.67 -12.74 -18.33
N ARG A 308 3.97 -12.52 -18.42
CA ARG A 308 5.02 -13.47 -18.05
C ARG A 308 5.99 -12.88 -17.03
N LEU A 309 6.68 -13.75 -16.34
CA LEU A 309 7.82 -13.30 -15.53
C LEU A 309 8.96 -12.88 -16.46
N PRO A 310 9.62 -11.73 -16.21
CA PRO A 310 10.81 -11.35 -16.94
C PRO A 310 11.88 -12.45 -16.89
N ALA A 311 12.65 -12.60 -17.97
CA ALA A 311 13.73 -13.61 -18.05
C ALA A 311 14.79 -13.43 -16.95
N THR A 312 15.01 -12.17 -16.55
CA THR A 312 15.82 -11.81 -15.37
C THR A 312 15.00 -10.90 -14.47
N GLY A 313 14.90 -11.21 -13.20
CA GLY A 313 14.09 -10.44 -12.25
C GLY A 313 12.71 -11.03 -12.00
N GLY A 314 11.68 -10.20 -11.99
CA GLY A 314 10.30 -10.59 -11.64
C GLY A 314 10.11 -10.96 -10.19
N THR A 315 11.05 -10.55 -9.32
CA THR A 315 11.02 -10.73 -7.87
C THR A 315 11.46 -9.49 -7.13
N LEU A 316 10.95 -9.35 -5.91
CA LEU A 316 11.45 -8.43 -4.92
C LEU A 316 12.55 -9.14 -4.11
N ASN A 317 13.74 -8.56 -4.16
CA ASN A 317 14.95 -9.17 -3.61
C ASN A 317 15.46 -8.28 -2.48
N SER A 318 15.35 -8.74 -1.24
CA SER A 318 16.04 -8.08 -0.14
C SER A 318 17.55 -8.19 -0.32
N PRO A 319 18.36 -7.31 0.28
CA PRO A 319 19.81 -7.40 0.21
C PRO A 319 20.35 -8.76 0.70
N ARG A 320 19.73 -9.32 1.76
CA ARG A 320 20.05 -10.64 2.29
C ARG A 320 19.79 -11.75 1.26
N SER A 321 18.59 -11.82 0.72
CA SER A 321 18.24 -12.84 -0.29
C SER A 321 19.04 -12.67 -1.59
N ALA A 322 19.37 -11.45 -1.96
CA ALA A 322 20.16 -11.15 -3.14
C ALA A 322 21.53 -11.84 -3.06
N VAL A 323 22.19 -11.80 -1.90
CA VAL A 323 23.48 -12.47 -1.69
C VAL A 323 23.31 -13.98 -1.52
N GLU A 324 22.35 -14.41 -0.72
CA GLU A 324 22.06 -15.83 -0.50
C GLU A 324 21.82 -16.58 -1.82
N TYR A 325 21.17 -15.93 -2.79
CA TYR A 325 20.80 -16.54 -4.08
C TYR A 325 21.61 -16.03 -5.28
N ALA A 326 22.63 -15.20 -5.05
CA ALA A 326 23.54 -14.64 -6.07
C ALA A 326 22.81 -13.91 -7.20
N VAL A 327 21.89 -13.00 -6.85
CA VAL A 327 21.12 -12.14 -7.77
C VAL A 327 21.21 -10.67 -7.31
N PRO A 328 20.96 -9.69 -8.19
CA PRO A 328 20.93 -8.29 -7.78
C PRO A 328 19.83 -8.00 -6.75
N ALA A 329 20.12 -7.13 -5.75
CA ALA A 329 19.12 -6.60 -4.86
C ALA A 329 18.18 -5.63 -5.59
N THR A 330 16.92 -5.58 -5.19
CA THR A 330 15.94 -4.60 -5.69
C THR A 330 15.60 -3.52 -4.66
N GLY A 331 16.31 -3.50 -3.51
CA GLY A 331 16.03 -2.58 -2.41
C GLY A 331 14.76 -2.93 -1.61
N ALA A 332 14.18 -4.08 -1.84
CA ALA A 332 13.04 -4.57 -1.06
C ALA A 332 13.44 -4.77 0.41
N HIS A 333 12.49 -4.55 1.33
CA HIS A 333 12.69 -4.87 2.74
C HIS A 333 12.79 -6.40 2.98
N GLY A 334 13.17 -6.81 4.18
CA GLY A 334 13.41 -8.23 4.50
C GLY A 334 12.22 -9.18 4.30
N GLY A 335 10.98 -8.66 4.29
CA GLY A 335 9.77 -9.44 4.00
C GLY A 335 9.50 -9.66 2.50
N GLU A 336 10.17 -8.88 1.64
CA GLU A 336 10.05 -8.97 0.16
C GLU A 336 8.60 -8.89 -0.35
N SER A 337 7.75 -8.15 0.36
CA SER A 337 6.40 -7.83 -0.08
C SER A 337 6.36 -6.49 -0.80
N PRO A 338 5.45 -6.30 -1.76
CA PRO A 338 5.30 -5.03 -2.46
C PRO A 338 4.82 -3.91 -1.52
N GLU A 339 5.28 -2.69 -1.81
CA GLU A 339 4.85 -1.46 -1.15
C GLU A 339 4.17 -0.48 -2.14
N ALA A 340 4.41 -0.64 -3.44
CA ALA A 340 4.00 0.29 -4.48
C ALA A 340 3.59 -0.43 -5.78
N LEU A 341 2.70 -1.43 -5.68
CA LEU A 341 2.23 -2.17 -6.85
C LEU A 341 1.54 -1.26 -7.86
N HIS A 342 1.90 -1.40 -9.12
CA HIS A 342 1.30 -0.70 -10.24
C HIS A 342 0.97 -1.67 -11.39
N LEU A 343 -0.32 -1.93 -11.61
CA LEU A 343 -0.81 -2.61 -12.80
C LEU A 343 -1.13 -1.56 -13.86
N HIS A 344 -0.53 -1.69 -15.03
CA HIS A 344 -0.74 -0.75 -16.12
C HIS A 344 -2.18 -0.81 -16.65
N GLY A 345 -2.67 0.32 -17.16
CA GLY A 345 -3.98 0.40 -17.82
C GLY A 345 -3.99 -0.37 -19.14
N GLY A 346 -5.17 -0.84 -19.51
CA GLY A 346 -5.44 -1.52 -20.77
C GLY A 346 -6.11 -0.62 -21.82
N SER A 347 -6.89 -1.24 -22.69
CA SER A 347 -7.51 -0.55 -23.83
C SER A 347 -9.00 -0.25 -23.67
N ILE A 348 -9.65 -0.71 -22.58
CA ILE A 348 -11.08 -0.46 -22.37
C ILE A 348 -11.23 0.99 -21.85
N PRO A 349 -11.94 1.89 -22.55
CA PRO A 349 -12.28 3.19 -21.98
C PRO A 349 -13.03 3.02 -20.65
N ASP A 350 -12.72 3.82 -19.64
CA ASP A 350 -13.29 3.65 -18.29
C ASP A 350 -14.82 3.70 -18.30
N ALA A 351 -15.41 4.57 -19.13
CA ALA A 351 -16.86 4.67 -19.31
C ALA A 351 -17.50 3.43 -19.95
N ASP A 352 -16.71 2.59 -20.62
CA ASP A 352 -17.19 1.40 -21.34
C ASP A 352 -17.16 0.12 -20.49
N LEU A 353 -16.72 0.19 -19.25
CA LEU A 353 -16.55 -1.00 -18.38
C LEU A 353 -17.80 -1.88 -18.34
N LEU A 354 -18.96 -1.28 -18.05
CA LEU A 354 -20.22 -2.03 -17.96
C LEU A 354 -20.71 -2.50 -19.34
N ARG A 355 -20.50 -1.72 -20.39
CA ARG A 355 -20.83 -2.11 -21.76
C ARG A 355 -19.99 -3.34 -22.21
N VAL A 356 -18.71 -3.35 -21.89
CA VAL A 356 -17.81 -4.50 -22.17
C VAL A 356 -18.17 -5.69 -21.30
N LEU A 357 -18.57 -5.47 -20.05
CA LEU A 357 -19.11 -6.55 -19.21
C LEU A 357 -20.33 -7.19 -19.84
N GLY A 358 -21.25 -6.41 -20.41
CA GLY A 358 -22.51 -6.90 -20.94
C GLY A 358 -23.44 -7.38 -19.81
N THR A 359 -23.63 -8.70 -19.67
CA THR A 359 -24.40 -9.30 -18.57
C THR A 359 -23.48 -10.07 -17.64
N GLY A 360 -23.59 -9.80 -16.33
CA GLY A 360 -22.74 -10.43 -15.31
C GLY A 360 -22.71 -9.67 -13.99
N LEU A 361 -21.57 -9.73 -13.31
CA LEU A 361 -21.37 -9.15 -11.99
C LEU A 361 -20.55 -7.85 -12.09
N TYR A 362 -21.00 -6.81 -11.42
CA TYR A 362 -20.14 -5.69 -11.05
C TYR A 362 -19.73 -5.86 -9.59
N ILE A 363 -18.44 -6.04 -9.33
CA ILE A 363 -17.85 -6.22 -8.00
C ILE A 363 -17.13 -4.95 -7.59
N SER A 364 -17.73 -4.15 -6.71
CA SER A 364 -17.11 -2.92 -6.23
C SER A 364 -15.93 -3.19 -5.30
N ASN A 365 -16.12 -4.11 -4.36
CA ASN A 365 -15.13 -4.44 -3.32
C ASN A 365 -15.16 -5.93 -3.02
N LEU A 366 -14.02 -6.43 -2.64
CA LEU A 366 -13.85 -7.74 -2.02
C LEU A 366 -13.46 -7.57 -0.55
N TRP A 367 -13.63 -8.62 0.23
CA TRP A 367 -13.32 -8.60 1.65
C TRP A 367 -12.93 -9.98 2.17
N TYR A 368 -12.09 -9.99 3.20
CA TYR A 368 -11.68 -11.20 3.89
C TYR A 368 -10.97 -12.21 2.97
N LEU A 369 -10.08 -11.70 2.13
CA LEU A 369 -9.35 -12.53 1.18
C LEU A 369 -8.28 -13.37 1.88
N ASN A 370 -8.12 -14.58 1.40
CA ASN A 370 -7.03 -15.47 1.79
C ASN A 370 -6.78 -16.49 0.67
N TYR A 371 -5.68 -17.21 0.72
CA TYR A 371 -5.47 -18.37 -0.12
C TYR A 371 -6.29 -19.56 0.41
N SER A 372 -7.15 -20.14 -0.43
CA SER A 372 -7.74 -21.45 -0.21
C SER A 372 -6.75 -22.56 -0.62
N ASP A 373 -5.96 -22.32 -1.67
CA ASP A 373 -4.82 -23.14 -2.09
C ASP A 373 -3.71 -22.25 -2.65
N ARG A 374 -2.65 -22.06 -1.88
CA ARG A 374 -1.53 -21.21 -2.27
C ARG A 374 -0.75 -21.78 -3.47
N ALA A 375 -0.57 -23.09 -3.54
CA ALA A 375 0.19 -23.73 -4.62
C ALA A 375 -0.53 -23.61 -5.97
N ALA A 376 -1.85 -23.64 -5.96
CA ALA A 376 -2.69 -23.41 -7.13
C ALA A 376 -2.92 -21.91 -7.43
N CYS A 377 -2.41 -20.99 -6.61
CA CYS A 377 -2.74 -19.55 -6.63
C CYS A 377 -4.26 -19.30 -6.51
N ARG A 378 -4.93 -20.10 -5.69
CA ARG A 378 -6.37 -20.07 -5.49
C ARG A 378 -6.71 -19.19 -4.31
N MET A 379 -7.56 -18.19 -4.52
CA MET A 379 -8.00 -17.24 -3.50
C MET A 379 -9.49 -17.39 -3.24
N THR A 380 -9.85 -17.24 -1.97
CA THR A 380 -11.23 -17.17 -1.51
C THR A 380 -11.47 -15.85 -0.78
N GLY A 381 -12.69 -15.37 -0.79
CA GLY A 381 -13.13 -14.17 -0.11
C GLY A 381 -14.62 -13.97 -0.31
N MET A 382 -15.10 -12.76 0.01
CA MET A 382 -16.50 -12.39 -0.12
C MET A 382 -16.64 -11.11 -0.93
N THR A 383 -17.72 -11.01 -1.71
CA THR A 383 -18.16 -9.75 -2.29
C THR A 383 -18.62 -8.82 -1.18
N ARG A 384 -18.43 -7.52 -1.34
CA ARG A 384 -18.77 -6.56 -0.29
C ARG A 384 -19.33 -5.27 -0.89
N TYR A 385 -20.19 -4.61 -0.14
CA TYR A 385 -20.77 -3.31 -0.45
C TYR A 385 -21.61 -3.29 -1.76
N ALA A 386 -21.39 -2.28 -2.62
CA ALA A 386 -22.18 -2.03 -3.82
C ALA A 386 -21.83 -2.96 -5.00
N CYS A 387 -22.03 -4.27 -4.81
CA CYS A 387 -21.96 -5.24 -5.90
C CYS A 387 -23.31 -5.38 -6.56
N PHE A 388 -23.34 -5.45 -7.90
CA PHE A 388 -24.56 -5.43 -8.68
C PHE A 388 -24.60 -6.57 -9.71
N TRP A 389 -25.79 -7.03 -9.99
CA TRP A 389 -26.12 -7.73 -11.21
C TRP A 389 -26.29 -6.74 -12.35
N VAL A 390 -25.63 -7.00 -13.46
CA VAL A 390 -25.65 -6.18 -14.68
C VAL A 390 -26.35 -6.97 -15.79
N GLU A 391 -27.24 -6.31 -16.54
CA GLU A 391 -27.86 -6.85 -17.76
C GLU A 391 -27.67 -5.83 -18.88
N ASP A 392 -27.13 -6.28 -20.01
CA ASP A 392 -26.88 -5.46 -21.20
C ASP A 392 -26.12 -4.14 -20.91
N GLY A 393 -25.18 -4.17 -19.97
CA GLY A 393 -24.37 -3.01 -19.57
C GLY A 393 -25.03 -2.09 -18.54
N GLU A 394 -26.21 -2.42 -18.02
CA GLU A 394 -26.95 -1.61 -17.05
C GLU A 394 -26.98 -2.27 -15.66
N LEU A 395 -26.79 -1.48 -14.60
CA LEU A 395 -26.90 -1.92 -13.22
C LEU A 395 -28.38 -2.20 -12.87
N VAL A 396 -28.75 -3.47 -12.73
CA VAL A 396 -30.17 -3.87 -12.57
C VAL A 396 -30.56 -4.05 -11.11
N ALA A 397 -29.79 -4.80 -10.33
CA ALA A 397 -30.11 -5.12 -8.95
C ALA A 397 -28.87 -5.27 -8.10
N PRO A 398 -28.88 -4.87 -6.82
CA PRO A 398 -27.81 -5.18 -5.88
C PRO A 398 -27.72 -6.68 -5.65
N LEU A 399 -26.52 -7.17 -5.36
CA LEU A 399 -26.27 -8.55 -4.98
C LEU A 399 -26.25 -8.71 -3.46
N ASN A 400 -26.74 -9.83 -2.97
CA ASN A 400 -26.41 -10.27 -1.63
C ASN A 400 -24.94 -10.68 -1.56
N VAL A 401 -24.36 -10.64 -0.37
CA VAL A 401 -22.97 -11.05 -0.18
C VAL A 401 -22.81 -12.51 -0.60
N MET A 402 -21.83 -12.74 -1.47
CA MET A 402 -21.51 -14.07 -2.01
C MET A 402 -20.05 -14.39 -1.73
N ARG A 403 -19.77 -15.64 -1.42
CA ARG A 403 -18.40 -16.14 -1.33
C ARG A 403 -17.89 -16.50 -2.73
N PHE A 404 -16.65 -16.17 -3.02
CA PHE A 404 -15.96 -16.66 -4.21
C PHE A 404 -14.76 -17.53 -3.82
N ASP A 405 -14.36 -18.41 -4.73
CA ASP A 405 -13.14 -19.19 -4.64
C ASP A 405 -12.63 -19.48 -6.05
N ASP A 406 -11.48 -18.90 -6.43
CA ASP A 406 -11.01 -18.99 -7.81
C ASP A 406 -9.47 -18.99 -7.94
N ASP A 407 -8.99 -19.54 -9.07
CA ASP A 407 -7.59 -19.51 -9.49
C ASP A 407 -7.28 -18.14 -10.13
N VAL A 408 -6.47 -17.32 -9.46
CA VAL A 408 -6.13 -15.97 -9.91
C VAL A 408 -5.30 -15.98 -11.21
N LEU A 409 -4.48 -17.01 -11.42
CA LEU A 409 -3.74 -17.17 -12.69
C LEU A 409 -4.68 -17.48 -13.85
N ARG A 410 -5.79 -18.16 -13.58
CA ARG A 410 -6.85 -18.38 -14.58
C ARG A 410 -7.62 -17.07 -14.84
N LEU A 411 -8.02 -16.37 -13.77
CA LEU A 411 -8.81 -15.12 -13.90
C LEU A 411 -8.08 -14.05 -14.68
N PHE A 412 -6.82 -13.82 -14.37
CA PHE A 412 -6.01 -12.80 -15.04
C PHE A 412 -5.17 -13.33 -16.22
N GLY A 413 -5.27 -14.63 -16.50
CA GLY A 413 -4.71 -15.28 -17.69
C GLY A 413 -5.78 -15.45 -18.76
N PRO A 414 -6.18 -16.69 -19.10
CA PRO A 414 -7.15 -16.95 -20.16
C PRO A 414 -8.54 -16.37 -19.88
N GLY A 415 -8.86 -16.06 -18.63
CA GLY A 415 -10.11 -15.44 -18.23
C GLY A 415 -10.14 -13.91 -18.31
N LEU A 416 -9.01 -13.23 -18.54
CA LEU A 416 -9.00 -11.78 -18.64
C LEU A 416 -9.54 -11.32 -20.00
N VAL A 417 -10.67 -10.61 -19.99
CA VAL A 417 -11.25 -9.98 -21.18
C VAL A 417 -10.53 -8.69 -21.51
N GLY A 418 -10.18 -7.90 -20.49
CA GLY A 418 -9.40 -6.67 -20.64
C GLY A 418 -9.37 -5.83 -19.36
N LEU A 419 -8.52 -4.82 -19.40
CA LEU A 419 -8.32 -3.83 -18.35
C LEU A 419 -8.81 -2.46 -18.85
N THR A 420 -9.32 -1.62 -17.92
CA THR A 420 -9.62 -0.23 -18.24
C THR A 420 -8.36 0.61 -18.45
N ALA A 421 -8.52 1.76 -19.11
CA ALA A 421 -7.40 2.59 -19.53
C ALA A 421 -6.71 3.30 -18.35
N THR A 422 -7.47 3.71 -17.34
CA THR A 422 -6.96 4.56 -16.25
C THR A 422 -6.79 3.77 -14.96
N PRO A 423 -5.54 3.54 -14.49
CA PRO A 423 -5.30 2.99 -13.16
C PRO A 423 -5.69 3.99 -12.06
N GLU A 424 -6.34 3.52 -11.02
CA GLU A 424 -6.70 4.29 -9.83
C GLU A 424 -5.73 4.02 -8.68
N PHE A 425 -5.33 5.08 -7.98
CA PHE A 425 -4.46 5.01 -6.81
C PHE A 425 -5.27 4.60 -5.57
N ILE A 426 -4.98 3.43 -5.02
CA ILE A 426 -5.60 2.90 -3.80
C ILE A 426 -4.52 2.87 -2.70
N PRO A 427 -4.55 3.81 -1.74
CA PRO A 427 -3.56 3.85 -0.68
C PRO A 427 -3.74 2.70 0.30
N ASN A 428 -2.66 2.31 0.95
CA ASN A 428 -2.76 1.59 2.20
C ASN A 428 -3.37 2.52 3.26
N SER A 429 -4.58 2.23 3.69
CA SER A 429 -5.31 3.01 4.71
C SER A 429 -5.03 2.52 6.14
N ASP A 430 -4.10 1.58 6.34
CA ASP A 430 -3.71 1.13 7.66
C ASP A 430 -3.00 2.24 8.43
N THR A 431 -3.47 2.46 9.65
CA THR A 431 -2.93 3.46 10.59
C THR A 431 -2.52 2.83 11.91
N TYR A 432 -2.34 1.51 11.93
CA TYR A 432 -1.92 0.79 13.12
C TYR A 432 -0.45 1.09 13.42
N GLY A 433 -0.22 1.83 14.49
CA GLY A 433 1.10 2.32 14.89
C GLY A 433 1.51 3.63 14.22
N ALA A 434 1.42 3.74 12.90
CA ALA A 434 1.71 4.95 12.11
C ALA A 434 0.98 4.89 10.77
N ARG A 435 0.89 6.02 10.06
CA ARG A 435 0.40 6.05 8.67
C ARG A 435 1.43 5.43 7.73
N GLY A 436 0.98 4.46 6.94
CA GLY A 436 1.77 3.89 5.84
C GLY A 436 1.74 4.77 4.58
N LEU A 437 2.77 4.64 3.74
CA LEU A 437 2.86 5.29 2.43
C LEU A 437 2.69 4.29 1.26
N GLY A 438 2.43 3.02 1.56
CA GLY A 438 2.22 1.99 0.55
C GLY A 438 0.92 2.17 -0.24
N SER A 439 0.86 1.59 -1.44
CA SER A 439 -0.31 1.71 -2.31
C SER A 439 -0.37 0.60 -3.36
N VAL A 440 -1.55 0.41 -3.93
CA VAL A 440 -1.77 -0.34 -5.16
C VAL A 440 -2.41 0.60 -6.17
N THR A 441 -1.80 0.76 -7.33
CA THR A 441 -2.40 1.50 -8.45
C THR A 441 -2.84 0.49 -9.49
N THR A 442 -4.13 0.47 -9.83
CA THR A 442 -4.69 -0.57 -10.68
C THR A 442 -5.92 -0.10 -11.45
N PRO A 443 -6.08 -0.50 -12.72
CA PRO A 443 -7.33 -0.32 -13.47
C PRO A 443 -8.41 -1.28 -12.97
N ALA A 444 -9.65 -1.08 -13.43
CA ALA A 444 -10.68 -2.11 -13.38
C ALA A 444 -10.38 -3.22 -14.40
N ALA A 445 -10.94 -4.40 -14.16
CA ALA A 445 -10.81 -5.55 -15.06
C ALA A 445 -12.17 -6.16 -15.40
N VAL A 446 -12.32 -6.66 -16.63
CA VAL A 446 -13.41 -7.58 -17.00
C VAL A 446 -12.83 -8.97 -17.12
N VAL A 447 -13.43 -9.94 -16.42
CA VAL A 447 -12.98 -11.33 -16.39
C VAL A 447 -14.11 -12.31 -16.71
N GLU A 448 -13.76 -13.43 -17.33
CA GLU A 448 -14.69 -14.54 -17.55
C GLU A 448 -14.68 -15.51 -16.38
N GLY A 449 -15.86 -15.84 -15.91
CA GLY A 449 -16.07 -16.99 -15.05
C GLY A 449 -15.54 -16.83 -13.62
N LEU A 450 -15.73 -15.68 -12.95
CA LEU A 450 -15.53 -15.59 -11.49
C LEU A 450 -16.44 -16.59 -10.78
N THR A 451 -15.84 -17.51 -10.04
CA THR A 451 -16.55 -18.63 -9.39
C THR A 451 -17.11 -18.22 -8.03
N LEU A 452 -18.43 -18.09 -7.95
CA LEU A 452 -19.15 -17.94 -6.68
C LEU A 452 -19.45 -19.33 -6.09
N THR A 453 -19.25 -19.50 -4.79
CA THR A 453 -19.38 -20.79 -4.09
C THR A 453 -20.52 -20.84 -3.08
N LEU A 454 -20.89 -19.70 -2.49
CA LEU A 454 -21.98 -19.52 -1.52
C LEU A 454 -22.59 -18.15 -1.70
#